data_63cc3fa6ad730f96e2780a9bf0345073
#
_entry.id   63cc3fa6ad730f96e2780a9bf0345073
#
_cell.length_a   1.000
_cell.length_b   1.000
_cell.length_c   1.000
_cell.angle_alpha   90.00
_cell.angle_beta   90.00
_cell.angle_gamma   90.00
#
_symmetry.space_group_name_H-M   'P 1'
#
loop_
_entity.id
_entity.type
_entity.pdbx_description
1 polymer ?
#
loop_
_entity_poly.entity_id
_entity_poly.type
_entity_poly.pdbx_seq_one_letter_code
_entity_poly.pdbx_strand_id
1 'polypeptide(L)'
;MFNTEKRLNIPKEFILFGHKYKVQIETDLFEKEDCYGCADEDLKLIRLQGVGEVNRKYEEDGVVYEAEVKITEETVAETFFHEVMHIILDATGEETLSENERFVNIMGKSLLEIYLSSVYEKESTQ
;
A
#
# COMPACT_ATOMS: atom_id res chain seq x y z
N MET A 1 -19.10 -8.41 1.13
CA MET A 1 -18.14 -9.17 1.94
C MET A 1 -17.01 -9.68 1.06
N PHE A 2 -15.79 -9.60 1.54
CA PHE A 2 -14.63 -10.07 0.80
C PHE A 2 -14.51 -11.58 0.86
N ASN A 3 -13.95 -12.15 -0.20
CA ASN A 3 -13.66 -13.56 -0.25
C ASN A 3 -12.45 -13.85 0.65
N THR A 4 -12.70 -14.52 1.78
CA THR A 4 -11.66 -14.81 2.78
C THR A 4 -10.65 -15.85 2.31
N GLU A 5 -10.97 -16.60 1.25
CA GLU A 5 -10.04 -17.57 0.68
C GLU A 5 -9.02 -16.93 -0.26
N LYS A 6 -9.32 -15.72 -0.73
CA LYS A 6 -8.45 -15.02 -1.66
C LYS A 6 -7.26 -14.45 -0.92
N ARG A 7 -6.09 -14.88 -1.33
CA ARG A 7 -4.85 -14.35 -0.79
C ARG A 7 -4.55 -12.98 -1.40
N LEU A 8 -4.08 -12.07 -0.55
CA LEU A 8 -3.63 -10.76 -0.98
C LEU A 8 -2.17 -10.88 -1.40
N ASN A 9 -1.96 -11.17 -2.66
CA ASN A 9 -0.62 -11.30 -3.21
C ASN A 9 -0.11 -9.95 -3.68
N ILE A 10 0.90 -9.44 -3.00
CA ILE A 10 1.58 -8.22 -3.42
C ILE A 10 2.67 -8.64 -4.39
N PRO A 11 2.72 -8.08 -5.60
CA PRO A 11 3.76 -8.46 -6.56
C PRO A 11 5.14 -8.03 -6.07
N LYS A 12 6.15 -8.81 -6.42
CA LYS A 12 7.55 -8.45 -6.13
C LYS A 12 8.06 -7.40 -7.09
N GLU A 13 7.49 -7.35 -8.27
CA GLU A 13 7.80 -6.35 -9.28
C GLU A 13 6.63 -6.22 -10.24
N PHE A 14 6.54 -5.07 -10.88
CA PHE A 14 5.52 -4.81 -11.89
C PHE A 14 6.04 -3.77 -12.88
N ILE A 15 5.37 -3.69 -14.02
CA ILE A 15 5.72 -2.71 -15.06
C ILE A 15 4.61 -1.67 -15.13
N LEU A 16 5.01 -0.40 -15.11
CA LEU A 16 4.09 0.71 -15.24
C LEU A 16 4.74 1.78 -16.12
N PHE A 17 4.03 2.19 -17.18
CA PHE A 17 4.54 3.14 -18.16
C PHE A 17 5.91 2.74 -18.73
N GLY A 18 6.10 1.43 -18.95
CA GLY A 18 7.35 0.89 -19.50
C GLY A 18 8.50 0.76 -18.52
N HIS A 19 8.31 1.16 -17.27
CA HIS A 19 9.35 1.07 -16.23
C HIS A 19 9.07 -0.09 -15.28
N LYS A 20 10.11 -0.82 -14.91
CA LYS A 20 10.01 -1.88 -13.94
C LYS A 20 10.18 -1.30 -12.53
N TYR A 21 9.17 -1.55 -11.70
CA TYR A 21 9.19 -1.20 -10.28
C TYR A 21 9.37 -2.46 -9.45
N LYS A 22 10.13 -2.35 -8.39
CA LYS A 22 10.30 -3.43 -7.42
C LYS A 22 9.52 -3.09 -6.15
N VAL A 23 9.04 -4.12 -5.48
CA VAL A 23 8.30 -4.01 -4.22
C VAL A 23 9.06 -4.76 -3.16
N GLN A 24 9.41 -4.07 -2.09
CA GLN A 24 10.16 -4.62 -0.98
C GLN A 24 9.33 -4.55 0.30
N ILE A 25 9.14 -5.70 0.94
CA ILE A 25 8.41 -5.79 2.21
C ILE A 25 9.44 -5.80 3.34
N GLU A 26 9.29 -4.88 4.29
CA GLU A 26 10.22 -4.73 5.41
C GLU A 26 9.49 -4.90 6.73
N THR A 27 10.16 -5.49 7.70
CA THR A 27 9.54 -5.78 9.00
C THR A 27 9.57 -4.59 9.95
N ASP A 28 10.39 -3.60 9.68
CA ASP A 28 10.65 -2.48 10.59
C ASP A 28 10.57 -1.09 9.95
N LEU A 29 9.92 -1.00 8.80
CA LEU A 29 9.81 0.27 8.06
C LEU A 29 9.15 1.34 8.90
N PHE A 30 8.02 1.02 9.53
CA PHE A 30 7.27 1.97 10.33
C PHE A 30 8.08 2.47 11.54
N GLU A 31 8.77 1.56 12.20
CA GLU A 31 9.55 1.91 13.39
C GLU A 31 10.77 2.77 13.05
N LYS A 32 11.37 2.54 11.87
CA LYS A 32 12.54 3.29 11.42
C LYS A 32 12.20 4.63 10.75
N GLU A 33 11.15 4.65 9.94
CA GLU A 33 10.88 5.78 9.06
C GLU A 33 9.50 6.40 9.24
N ASP A 34 8.74 5.92 10.20
CA ASP A 34 7.41 6.44 10.54
C ASP A 34 6.45 6.47 9.35
N CYS A 35 6.51 5.46 8.50
CA CYS A 35 5.59 5.30 7.38
C CYS A 35 5.25 3.83 7.17
N TYR A 36 4.02 3.57 6.71
CA TYR A 36 3.58 2.22 6.36
C TYR A 36 4.07 1.81 4.98
N GLY A 37 4.37 2.76 4.14
CA GLY A 37 4.93 2.54 2.81
C GLY A 37 5.47 3.82 2.24
N CYS A 38 6.34 3.67 1.27
CA CYS A 38 6.88 4.80 0.52
C CYS A 38 7.28 4.36 -0.88
N ALA A 39 7.24 5.30 -1.81
CA ALA A 39 7.66 5.08 -3.18
C ALA A 39 8.86 5.97 -3.48
N ASP A 40 9.89 5.39 -4.07
CA ASP A 40 11.06 6.12 -4.54
C ASP A 40 11.08 6.00 -6.06
N GLU A 41 10.76 7.09 -6.75
CA GLU A 41 10.70 7.08 -8.21
C GLU A 41 12.06 6.99 -8.87
N ASP A 42 13.09 7.53 -8.25
CA ASP A 42 14.44 7.47 -8.80
C ASP A 42 14.94 6.03 -8.81
N LEU A 43 14.64 5.28 -7.75
CA LEU A 43 15.04 3.88 -7.63
C LEU A 43 14.00 2.92 -8.22
N LYS A 44 12.83 3.41 -8.60
CA LYS A 44 11.71 2.57 -9.05
C LYS A 44 11.40 1.49 -8.02
N LEU A 45 11.21 1.91 -6.77
CA LEU A 45 11.08 1.03 -5.63
C LEU A 45 9.89 1.46 -4.76
N ILE A 46 9.06 0.48 -4.39
CA ILE A 46 8.05 0.66 -3.35
C ILE A 46 8.48 -0.16 -2.14
N ARG A 47 8.50 0.47 -0.97
CA ARG A 47 8.80 -0.20 0.29
C ARG A 47 7.55 -0.22 1.14
N LEU A 48 7.22 -1.36 1.72
CA LEU A 48 5.99 -1.56 2.49
C LEU A 48 6.32 -2.18 3.84
N GLN A 49 5.63 -1.72 4.88
CA GLN A 49 5.66 -2.38 6.17
C GLN A 49 4.95 -3.73 6.04
N GLY A 50 5.61 -4.80 6.44
CA GLY A 50 5.04 -6.14 6.41
C GLY A 50 4.05 -6.39 7.53
N VAL A 51 3.40 -7.55 7.44
CA VAL A 51 2.44 -8.02 8.45
C VAL A 51 3.12 -8.18 9.81
N GLY A 52 2.43 -7.81 10.87
CA GLY A 52 2.93 -7.93 12.23
C GLY A 52 2.41 -6.82 13.12
N GLU A 53 3.01 -6.70 14.28
CA GLU A 53 2.67 -5.67 15.23
C GLU A 53 3.79 -4.65 15.30
N VAL A 54 3.44 -3.37 15.21
CA VAL A 54 4.39 -2.26 15.31
C VAL A 54 3.95 -1.31 16.40
N ASN A 55 4.92 -0.67 17.04
CA ASN A 55 4.66 0.31 18.07
C ASN A 55 4.60 1.69 17.45
N ARG A 56 3.51 2.39 17.73
CA ARG A 56 3.31 3.77 17.32
C ARG A 56 3.44 4.66 18.55
N LYS A 57 4.31 5.65 18.47
CA LYS A 57 4.44 6.68 19.50
C LYS A 57 3.73 7.94 19.04
N TYR A 58 2.98 8.55 19.93
CA TYR A 58 2.35 9.83 19.66
C TYR A 58 2.37 10.70 20.90
N GLU A 59 2.35 11.99 20.69
CA GLU A 59 2.37 12.98 21.77
C GLU A 59 1.03 13.70 21.83
N GLU A 60 0.51 13.82 23.05
CA GLU A 60 -0.71 14.55 23.32
C GLU A 60 -0.54 15.30 24.63
N ASP A 61 -0.72 16.61 24.60
CA ASP A 61 -0.58 17.49 25.76
C ASP A 61 0.77 17.34 26.48
N GLY A 62 1.84 17.15 25.72
CA GLY A 62 3.18 16.99 26.27
C GLY A 62 3.49 15.61 26.84
N VAL A 63 2.55 14.68 26.75
CA VAL A 63 2.73 13.30 27.22
C VAL A 63 2.91 12.39 26.03
N VAL A 64 3.93 11.54 26.07
CA VAL A 64 4.20 10.55 25.04
C VAL A 64 3.46 9.26 25.34
N TYR A 65 2.65 8.81 24.41
CA TYR A 65 1.91 7.56 24.49
C TYR A 65 2.45 6.57 23.47
N GLU A 66 2.34 5.31 23.80
CA GLU A 66 2.63 4.22 22.87
C GLU A 66 1.37 3.42 22.60
N ALA A 67 1.15 3.09 21.35
CA ALA A 67 0.07 2.21 20.94
C ALA A 67 0.63 1.12 20.04
N GLU A 68 0.15 -0.11 20.24
CA GLU A 68 0.49 -1.22 19.38
C GLU A 68 -0.48 -1.25 18.21
N VAL A 69 0.05 -1.28 17.00
CA VAL A 69 -0.74 -1.30 15.78
C VAL A 69 -0.50 -2.61 15.07
N LYS A 70 -1.58 -3.30 14.74
CA LYS A 70 -1.51 -4.55 14.00
C LYS A 70 -1.59 -4.28 12.50
N ILE A 71 -0.57 -4.72 11.79
CA ILE A 71 -0.51 -4.62 10.34
C ILE A 71 -0.99 -5.94 9.75
N THR A 72 -2.11 -5.90 9.05
CA THR A 72 -2.69 -7.07 8.40
C THR A 72 -2.29 -7.13 6.93
N GLU A 73 -2.54 -8.27 6.27
CA GLU A 73 -2.33 -8.39 4.83
C GLU A 73 -3.14 -7.33 4.06
N GLU A 74 -4.35 -7.05 4.51
CA GLU A 74 -5.20 -6.03 3.89
C GLU A 74 -4.58 -4.64 4.03
N THR A 75 -3.99 -4.32 5.17
CA THR A 75 -3.29 -3.06 5.38
C THR A 75 -2.10 -2.91 4.43
N VAL A 76 -1.33 -3.99 4.25
CA VAL A 76 -0.19 -3.99 3.32
C VAL A 76 -0.68 -3.76 1.89
N ALA A 77 -1.73 -4.44 1.48
CA ALA A 77 -2.30 -4.28 0.14
C ALA A 77 -2.86 -2.88 -0.08
N GLU A 78 -3.55 -2.33 0.91
CA GLU A 78 -4.07 -0.96 0.85
C GLU A 78 -2.94 0.04 0.67
N THR A 79 -1.86 -0.13 1.42
CA THR A 79 -0.68 0.73 1.32
C THR A 79 -0.02 0.59 -0.05
N PHE A 80 0.05 -0.62 -0.59
CA PHE A 80 0.58 -0.84 -1.93
C PHE A 80 -0.18 -0.02 -2.97
N PHE A 81 -1.50 -0.12 -2.98
CA PHE A 81 -2.32 0.65 -3.94
C PHE A 81 -2.20 2.15 -3.72
N HIS A 82 -2.06 2.59 -2.47
CA HIS A 82 -1.83 3.98 -2.13
C HIS A 82 -0.53 4.49 -2.81
N GLU A 83 0.55 3.75 -2.66
CA GLU A 83 1.84 4.14 -3.27
C GLU A 83 1.80 4.07 -4.80
N VAL A 84 1.13 3.08 -5.36
CA VAL A 84 0.94 3.00 -6.82
C VAL A 84 0.18 4.22 -7.34
N MET A 85 -0.83 4.68 -6.61
CA MET A 85 -1.56 5.89 -7.01
C MET A 85 -0.66 7.12 -7.03
N HIS A 86 0.23 7.28 -6.06
CA HIS A 86 1.21 8.38 -6.09
C HIS A 86 2.07 8.31 -7.33
N ILE A 87 2.57 7.13 -7.67
CA ILE A 87 3.41 6.93 -8.86
C ILE A 87 2.64 7.30 -10.12
N ILE A 88 1.40 6.84 -10.26
CA ILE A 88 0.58 7.14 -11.44
C ILE A 88 0.34 8.65 -11.58
N LEU A 89 -0.03 9.30 -10.51
CA LEU A 89 -0.33 10.73 -10.52
C LEU A 89 0.92 11.56 -10.83
N ASP A 90 2.04 11.23 -10.19
CA ASP A 90 3.30 11.93 -10.42
C ASP A 90 3.80 11.72 -11.86
N ALA A 91 3.71 10.50 -12.36
CA ALA A 91 4.15 10.17 -13.73
C ALA A 91 3.30 10.83 -14.80
N THR A 92 2.05 11.14 -14.52
CA THR A 92 1.14 11.78 -15.47
C THR A 92 1.01 13.30 -15.26
N GLY A 93 1.83 13.87 -14.39
CA GLY A 93 1.86 15.31 -14.16
C GLY A 93 0.76 15.83 -13.22
N GLU A 94 0.07 14.94 -12.52
CA GLU A 94 -1.01 15.29 -11.61
C GLU A 94 -0.50 15.47 -10.17
N GLU A 95 0.52 16.31 -10.01
CA GLU A 95 1.17 16.50 -8.71
C GLU A 95 0.23 17.02 -7.63
N THR A 96 -0.69 17.91 -7.98
CA THR A 96 -1.67 18.45 -7.03
C THR A 96 -2.56 17.35 -6.47
N LEU A 97 -3.00 16.41 -7.32
CA LEU A 97 -3.79 15.26 -6.88
C LEU A 97 -2.95 14.30 -6.05
N SER A 98 -1.68 14.12 -6.42
CA SER A 98 -0.77 13.26 -5.68
C SER A 98 -0.53 13.78 -4.25
N GLU A 99 -0.53 15.09 -4.05
CA GLU A 99 -0.38 15.70 -2.73
C GLU A 99 -1.68 15.65 -1.90
N ASN A 100 -2.80 15.34 -2.54
CA ASN A 100 -4.07 15.22 -1.85
C ASN A 100 -4.22 13.82 -1.27
N GLU A 101 -3.81 13.66 -0.01
CA GLU A 101 -3.82 12.37 0.68
C GLU A 101 -5.22 11.76 0.78
N ARG A 102 -6.25 12.58 0.92
CA ARG A 102 -7.62 12.09 0.95
C ARG A 102 -8.00 11.43 -0.37
N PHE A 103 -7.66 12.06 -1.49
CA PHE A 103 -7.93 11.53 -2.82
C PHE A 103 -7.18 10.22 -3.03
N VAL A 104 -5.88 10.20 -2.71
CA VAL A 104 -5.03 9.03 -2.87
C VAL A 104 -5.53 7.87 -2.01
N ASN A 105 -5.92 8.14 -0.77
CA ASN A 105 -6.47 7.13 0.13
C ASN A 105 -7.78 6.53 -0.41
N ILE A 106 -8.69 7.36 -0.89
CA ILE A 106 -9.97 6.89 -1.44
C ILE A 106 -9.72 6.01 -2.66
N MET A 107 -8.83 6.44 -3.56
CA MET A 107 -8.52 5.69 -4.76
C MET A 107 -7.85 4.35 -4.44
N GLY A 108 -6.90 4.35 -3.53
CA GLY A 108 -6.22 3.13 -3.11
C GLY A 108 -7.17 2.11 -2.49
N LYS A 109 -8.03 2.58 -1.59
CA LYS A 109 -9.04 1.72 -0.95
C LYS A 109 -10.05 1.19 -1.96
N SER A 110 -10.45 2.01 -2.92
CA SER A 110 -11.39 1.61 -3.96
C SER A 110 -10.80 0.51 -4.85
N LEU A 111 -9.54 0.63 -5.23
CA LEU A 111 -8.86 -0.39 -6.01
C LEU A 111 -8.75 -1.71 -5.25
N LEU A 112 -8.42 -1.64 -3.96
CA LEU A 112 -8.37 -2.83 -3.12
C LEU A 112 -9.73 -3.50 -3.02
N GLU A 113 -10.79 -2.72 -2.81
CA GLU A 113 -12.15 -3.25 -2.72
C GLU A 113 -12.56 -3.95 -4.01
N ILE A 114 -12.28 -3.34 -5.16
CA ILE A 114 -12.54 -3.96 -6.47
C ILE A 114 -11.79 -5.28 -6.58
N TYR A 115 -10.52 -5.30 -6.22
CA TYR A 115 -9.70 -6.50 -6.29
C TYR A 115 -10.26 -7.62 -5.41
N LEU A 116 -10.58 -7.31 -4.15
CA LEU A 116 -11.07 -8.29 -3.18
C LEU A 116 -12.46 -8.82 -3.52
N SER A 117 -13.32 -7.99 -4.09
CA SER A 117 -14.69 -8.37 -4.42
C SER A 117 -14.84 -8.95 -5.82
N SER A 118 -13.79 -8.94 -6.63
CA SER A 118 -13.86 -9.43 -8.01
C SER A 118 -14.10 -10.93 -8.05
N VAL A 119 -14.98 -11.32 -8.94
CA VAL A 119 -15.28 -12.73 -9.24
C VAL A 119 -14.87 -12.98 -10.68
N TYR A 120 -14.04 -13.97 -10.86
CA TYR A 120 -13.56 -14.33 -12.19
C TYR A 120 -14.30 -15.53 -12.71
N GLU A 121 -14.63 -15.51 -14.00
CA GLU A 121 -15.24 -16.62 -14.66
C GLU A 121 -14.25 -17.78 -14.75
N LYS A 122 -14.72 -19.00 -14.41
CA LYS A 122 -13.86 -20.17 -14.54
C LYS A 122 -13.59 -20.44 -16.00
N GLU A 123 -12.35 -20.78 -16.31
CA GLU A 123 -12.02 -21.24 -17.65
C GLU A 123 -12.74 -22.53 -17.95
N SER A 124 -13.23 -22.65 -19.19
CA SER A 124 -14.01 -23.79 -19.64
C SER A 124 -13.17 -24.99 -20.07
N THR A 125 -11.90 -24.99 -19.79
CA THR A 125 -11.00 -26.08 -20.13
C THR A 125 -11.11 -27.29 -19.23
N GLN A 126 -12.03 -27.23 -18.36
CA GLN A 126 -12.26 -28.31 -17.42
C GLN A 126 -12.74 -29.57 -18.14
#